data_dccff45c041aff71651d3978cc73ecbf
#
_entry.id   dccff45c041aff71651d3978cc73ecbf
#
_cell.length_a   1.000
_cell.length_b   1.000
_cell.length_c   1.000
_cell.angle_alpha   90.00
_cell.angle_beta   90.00
_cell.angle_gamma   90.00
#
_symmetry.space_group_name_H-M   'P 1'
#
loop_
_entity.id
_entity.type
_entity.pdbx_description
1 polymer ?
#
loop_
_entity_poly.entity_id
_entity_poly.type
_entity_poly.pdbx_seq_one_letter_code
_entity_poly.pdbx_strand_id
1 'polypeptide(L)'
;LIFADPMNATGGSLVTIVKYLKENGVKPRSIKFINVISALKGALRITRAIPEAEVYTLWMDPILNEQAYILPGLGDAGDRLNGVDKGPEPRNMIQLIADYGSNIVNLYRDQVIEIEKTVLN
;
A
#
# COMPACT_ATOMS: atom_id res chain seq x y z
N LEU A 1 -15.56 0.64 13.62
CA LEU A 1 -15.33 -0.07 12.37
C LEU A 1 -13.94 -0.68 12.33
N ILE A 2 -13.89 -1.94 12.00
CA ILE A 2 -12.64 -2.68 11.78
C ILE A 2 -12.65 -3.20 10.35
N PHE A 3 -11.60 -2.84 9.60
CA PHE A 3 -11.37 -3.35 8.26
C PHE A 3 -10.14 -4.24 8.28
N ALA A 4 -10.27 -5.45 7.77
CA ALA A 4 -9.18 -6.36 7.59
C ALA A 4 -8.93 -6.55 6.09
N ASP A 5 -7.75 -6.17 5.64
CA ASP A 5 -7.32 -6.31 4.25
C ASP A 5 -5.89 -6.84 4.27
N PRO A 6 -5.58 -7.94 3.61
CA PRO A 6 -4.23 -8.47 3.65
C PRO A 6 -3.18 -7.50 3.12
N MET A 7 -3.56 -6.60 2.21
CA MET A 7 -2.62 -5.76 1.51
C MET A 7 -3.15 -4.32 1.34
N ASN A 8 -2.40 -3.36 1.85
CA ASN A 8 -2.68 -1.95 1.66
C ASN A 8 -1.63 -1.32 0.73
N ALA A 9 -1.95 -1.21 -0.55
CA ALA A 9 -1.07 -0.62 -1.54
C ALA A 9 -1.25 0.90 -1.63
N THR A 10 -2.35 1.36 -2.23
CA THR A 10 -2.61 2.80 -2.43
C THR A 10 -3.47 3.42 -1.33
N GLY A 11 -4.15 2.61 -0.53
CA GLY A 11 -5.12 3.07 0.47
C GLY A 11 -6.45 3.57 -0.12
N GLY A 12 -6.58 3.57 -1.45
CA GLY A 12 -7.74 4.14 -2.12
C GLY A 12 -9.05 3.45 -1.82
N SER A 13 -9.07 2.13 -1.84
CA SER A 13 -10.27 1.32 -1.59
C SER A 13 -10.83 1.57 -0.20
N LEU A 14 -9.98 1.56 0.83
CA LEU A 14 -10.39 1.79 2.21
C LEU A 14 -10.92 3.19 2.43
N VAL A 15 -10.26 4.19 1.87
CA VAL A 15 -10.72 5.59 1.94
C VAL A 15 -12.09 5.75 1.28
N THR A 16 -12.29 5.13 0.12
CA THR A 16 -13.57 5.18 -0.60
C THR A 16 -14.70 4.53 0.22
N ILE A 17 -14.45 3.36 0.79
CA ILE A 17 -15.45 2.66 1.61
C ILE A 17 -15.84 3.48 2.83
N VAL A 18 -14.89 4.04 3.55
CA VAL A 18 -15.17 4.85 4.75
C VAL A 18 -15.95 6.11 4.39
N LYS A 19 -15.59 6.79 3.31
CA LYS A 19 -16.36 7.94 2.83
C LYS A 19 -17.80 7.56 2.51
N TYR A 20 -18.00 6.49 1.78
CA TYR A 20 -19.33 5.99 1.44
C TYR A 20 -20.16 5.70 2.68
N LEU A 21 -19.60 5.03 3.69
CA LEU A 21 -20.29 4.73 4.93
C LEU A 21 -20.69 6.00 5.68
N LYS A 22 -19.79 6.97 5.78
CA LYS A 22 -20.07 8.26 6.44
C LYS A 22 -21.17 9.03 5.71
N GLU A 23 -21.14 9.07 4.40
CA GLU A 23 -22.17 9.71 3.57
C GLU A 23 -23.54 9.05 3.73
N ASN A 24 -23.59 7.77 4.08
CA ASN A 24 -24.81 7.02 4.35
C ASN A 24 -25.19 6.99 5.85
N GLY A 25 -24.68 7.92 6.64
CA GLY A 25 -25.11 8.12 8.02
C GLY A 25 -24.41 7.26 9.06
N VAL A 26 -23.40 6.48 8.69
CA VAL A 26 -22.61 5.71 9.64
C VAL A 26 -21.69 6.65 10.41
N LYS A 27 -21.77 6.64 11.74
CA LYS A 27 -20.96 7.45 12.65
C LYS A 27 -20.10 6.53 13.52
N PRO A 28 -18.93 6.07 13.03
CA PRO A 28 -18.10 5.16 13.80
C PRO A 28 -17.47 5.86 15.01
N ARG A 29 -17.41 5.17 16.15
CA ARG A 29 -16.66 5.64 17.31
C ARG A 29 -15.16 5.51 17.14
N SER A 30 -14.73 4.52 16.38
CA SER A 30 -13.34 4.30 16.01
C SER A 30 -13.27 3.62 14.63
N ILE A 31 -12.16 3.84 13.94
CA ILE A 31 -11.87 3.21 12.65
C ILE A 31 -10.49 2.59 12.74
N LYS A 32 -10.41 1.28 12.51
CA LYS A 32 -9.15 0.54 12.55
C LYS A 32 -8.97 -0.23 11.24
N PHE A 33 -7.79 -0.10 10.66
CA PHE A 33 -7.36 -0.88 9.52
C PHE A 33 -6.30 -1.87 9.96
N ILE A 34 -6.52 -3.14 9.66
CA ILE A 34 -5.59 -4.22 9.98
C ILE A 34 -5.12 -4.82 8.67
N ASN A 35 -3.82 -4.74 8.42
CA ASN A 35 -3.18 -5.24 7.22
C ASN A 35 -2.07 -6.22 7.58
N VAL A 36 -1.77 -7.15 6.69
CA VAL A 36 -0.57 -7.96 6.80
C VAL A 36 0.62 -7.17 6.27
N ILE A 37 0.49 -6.62 5.08
CA ILE A 37 1.52 -5.79 4.44
C ILE A 37 0.91 -4.46 4.00
N SER A 38 1.62 -3.37 4.25
CA SER A 38 1.26 -2.04 3.78
C SER A 38 2.42 -1.38 3.05
N ALA A 39 2.10 -0.69 1.97
CA ALA A 39 3.01 0.31 1.44
C ALA A 39 2.92 1.58 2.29
N LEU A 40 4.04 2.25 2.49
CA LEU A 40 4.09 3.49 3.26
C LEU A 40 3.14 4.55 2.68
N LYS A 41 3.12 4.67 1.36
CA LYS A 41 2.21 5.59 0.65
C LYS A 41 0.73 5.33 0.95
N GLY A 42 0.33 4.06 0.99
CA GLY A 42 -1.04 3.67 1.34
C GLY A 42 -1.43 4.02 2.77
N ALA A 43 -0.53 3.74 3.71
CA ALA A 43 -0.75 4.09 5.12
C ALA A 43 -0.88 5.61 5.31
N LEU A 44 0.00 6.39 4.70
CA LEU A 44 -0.08 7.85 4.75
C LEU A 44 -1.35 8.41 4.13
N ARG A 45 -1.79 7.84 3.02
CA ARG A 45 -3.05 8.26 2.39
C ARG A 45 -4.25 8.06 3.31
N ILE A 46 -4.31 6.92 3.99
CA ILE A 46 -5.38 6.62 4.94
C ILE A 46 -5.35 7.60 6.10
N THR A 47 -4.22 7.80 6.73
CA THR A 47 -4.10 8.68 7.90
C THR A 47 -4.39 10.14 7.58
N ARG A 48 -4.13 10.58 6.34
CA ARG A 48 -4.48 11.93 5.90
C ARG A 48 -5.96 12.09 5.58
N ALA A 49 -6.52 11.13 4.86
CA ALA A 49 -7.91 11.17 4.44
C ALA A 49 -8.88 10.93 5.60
N ILE A 50 -8.44 10.17 6.59
CA ILE A 50 -9.25 9.78 7.76
C ILE A 50 -8.36 9.93 9.00
N PRO A 51 -8.24 11.16 9.56
CA PRO A 51 -7.34 11.44 10.68
C PRO A 51 -7.63 10.62 11.94
N GLU A 52 -8.88 10.20 12.12
CA GLU A 52 -9.30 9.37 13.24
C GLU A 52 -8.98 7.88 13.07
N ALA A 53 -8.49 7.46 11.90
CA ALA A 53 -8.18 6.07 11.64
C ALA A 53 -6.83 5.65 12.24
N GLU A 54 -6.81 4.44 12.77
CA GLU A 54 -5.59 3.77 13.21
C GLU A 54 -5.25 2.67 12.22
N VAL A 55 -3.99 2.63 11.77
CA VAL A 55 -3.51 1.63 10.83
C VAL A 55 -2.55 0.68 11.56
N TYR A 56 -2.89 -0.59 11.56
CA TYR A 56 -2.08 -1.67 12.12
C TYR A 56 -1.58 -2.55 10.98
N THR A 57 -0.29 -2.70 10.87
CA THR A 57 0.31 -3.58 9.85
C THR A 57 1.45 -4.39 10.44
N LEU A 58 1.61 -5.63 9.98
CA LEU A 58 2.70 -6.47 10.43
C LEU A 58 4.02 -6.10 9.76
N TRP A 59 3.95 -5.64 8.52
CA TRP A 59 5.11 -5.21 7.76
C TRP A 59 4.78 -4.02 6.86
N MET A 60 5.75 -3.12 6.72
CA MET A 60 5.62 -1.97 5.85
C MET A 60 6.78 -1.93 4.86
N ASP A 61 6.45 -1.95 3.57
CA ASP A 61 7.40 -1.75 2.50
C ASP A 61 7.41 -0.29 2.04
N PRO A 62 8.59 0.26 1.72
CA PRO A 62 8.71 1.70 1.43
C PRO A 62 8.22 2.10 0.05
N ILE A 63 8.19 1.18 -0.92
CA ILE A 63 8.03 1.52 -2.33
C ILE A 63 6.73 0.97 -2.88
N LEU A 64 6.03 1.81 -3.66
CA LEU A 64 4.91 1.43 -4.50
C LEU A 64 5.26 1.83 -5.94
N ASN A 65 5.31 0.86 -6.87
CA ASN A 65 5.64 1.16 -8.26
C ASN A 65 4.43 1.72 -9.04
N GLU A 66 4.62 1.98 -10.34
CA GLU A 66 3.57 2.53 -11.20
C GLU A 66 2.35 1.60 -11.34
N GLN A 67 2.55 0.29 -11.26
CA GLN A 67 1.49 -0.71 -11.27
C GLN A 67 0.86 -0.93 -9.89
N ALA A 68 1.23 -0.15 -8.89
CA ALA A 68 0.79 -0.28 -7.50
C ALA A 68 1.24 -1.59 -6.83
N TYR A 69 2.37 -2.17 -7.24
CA TYR A 69 2.99 -3.29 -6.56
C TYR A 69 3.84 -2.81 -5.39
N ILE A 70 3.78 -3.54 -4.29
CA ILE A 70 4.49 -3.21 -3.06
C ILE A 70 5.90 -3.80 -3.11
N LEU A 71 6.90 -2.94 -3.12
CA LEU A 71 8.31 -3.32 -3.26
C LEU A 71 9.12 -2.87 -2.03
N PRO A 72 10.21 -3.59 -1.72
CA PRO A 72 10.74 -4.78 -2.41
C PRO A 72 10.15 -6.11 -1.94
N GLY A 73 9.35 -6.13 -0.87
CA GLY A 73 8.98 -7.37 -0.17
C GLY A 73 7.91 -8.21 -0.86
N LEU A 74 6.79 -7.58 -1.24
CA LEU A 74 5.64 -8.33 -1.71
C LEU A 74 5.54 -8.49 -3.22
N GLY A 75 5.68 -7.41 -3.96
CA GLY A 75 5.36 -7.39 -5.38
C GLY A 75 3.86 -7.48 -5.63
N ASP A 76 3.42 -8.42 -6.45
CA ASP A 76 2.02 -8.71 -6.70
C ASP A 76 1.55 -9.89 -5.84
N ALA A 77 0.64 -9.63 -4.92
CA ALA A 77 0.09 -10.64 -4.03
C ALA A 77 -0.77 -11.68 -4.79
N GLY A 78 -1.51 -11.26 -5.80
CA GLY A 78 -2.30 -12.14 -6.63
C GLY A 78 -1.44 -13.16 -7.36
N ASP A 79 -0.34 -12.70 -7.93
CA ASP A 79 0.62 -13.56 -8.60
C ASP A 79 1.25 -14.59 -7.65
N ARG A 80 1.54 -14.19 -6.42
CA ARG A 80 2.10 -15.08 -5.41
C ARG A 80 1.12 -16.14 -4.93
N LEU A 81 -0.15 -15.78 -4.81
CA LEU A 81 -1.19 -16.68 -4.31
C LEU A 81 -1.72 -17.63 -5.39
N ASN A 82 -1.85 -17.15 -6.61
CA ASN A 82 -2.55 -17.85 -7.69
C ASN A 82 -1.62 -18.37 -8.78
N GLY A 83 -0.32 -18.19 -8.63
CA GLY A 83 0.62 -18.43 -9.70
C GLY A 83 0.68 -17.25 -10.64
N VAL A 84 1.82 -17.08 -11.22
CA VAL A 84 2.13 -15.92 -11.99
C VAL A 84 1.60 -15.99 -13.37
N ASP A 85 1.58 -14.78 -13.86
CA ASP A 85 1.43 -14.47 -15.23
C ASP A 85 1.86 -15.62 -16.16
N LYS A 86 1.05 -15.84 -17.16
CA LYS A 86 1.20 -16.92 -18.13
C LYS A 86 2.29 -16.66 -19.15
N GLY A 87 3.24 -15.80 -18.80
CA GLY A 87 4.40 -15.54 -19.62
C GLY A 87 5.40 -16.72 -19.62
N PRO A 88 6.29 -16.78 -20.58
CA PRO A 88 7.28 -17.86 -20.68
C PRO A 88 8.27 -17.89 -19.51
N GLU A 89 8.36 -16.82 -18.74
CA GLU A 89 9.21 -16.73 -17.55
C GLU A 89 8.47 -16.07 -16.40
N PRO A 90 8.05 -16.83 -15.38
CA PRO A 90 7.40 -16.25 -14.21
C PRO A 90 8.38 -15.31 -13.49
N ARG A 91 7.97 -14.07 -13.29
CA ARG A 91 8.76 -13.07 -12.58
C ARG A 91 8.77 -13.37 -11.09
N ASN A 92 9.89 -13.76 -10.56
CA ASN A 92 10.11 -13.82 -9.12
C ASN A 92 10.52 -12.42 -8.61
N MET A 93 10.58 -12.29 -7.28
CA MET A 93 10.94 -11.01 -6.65
C MET A 93 12.33 -10.51 -7.07
N ILE A 94 13.28 -11.42 -7.26
CA ILE A 94 14.64 -11.08 -7.66
C ILE A 94 14.65 -10.49 -9.07
N GLN A 95 13.87 -11.05 -9.99
CA GLN A 95 13.72 -10.52 -11.34
C GLN A 95 13.02 -9.16 -11.34
N LEU A 96 11.99 -8.97 -10.52
CA LEU A 96 11.35 -7.67 -10.39
C LEU A 96 12.34 -6.61 -9.89
N ILE A 97 13.17 -6.94 -8.93
CA ILE A 97 14.22 -6.05 -8.44
C ILE A 97 15.26 -5.77 -9.53
N ALA A 98 15.68 -6.80 -10.26
CA ALA A 98 16.65 -6.66 -11.36
C ALA A 98 16.08 -5.83 -12.51
N ASP A 99 14.82 -6.07 -12.89
CA ASP A 99 14.15 -5.35 -13.98
C ASP A 99 13.96 -3.85 -13.67
N TYR A 100 13.75 -3.52 -12.42
CA TYR A 100 13.62 -2.12 -12.00
C TYR A 100 14.98 -1.45 -11.70
N GLY A 101 16.03 -2.22 -11.41
CA GLY A 101 17.40 -1.76 -11.30
C GLY A 101 17.61 -0.40 -10.64
N SER A 102 18.26 0.52 -11.34
CA SER A 102 18.48 1.89 -10.86
C SER A 102 17.19 2.68 -10.68
N ASN A 103 16.11 2.31 -11.35
CA ASN A 103 14.81 2.98 -11.19
C ASN A 103 14.20 2.76 -9.81
N ILE A 104 14.46 1.61 -9.17
CA ILE A 104 14.02 1.38 -7.79
C ILE A 104 14.66 2.37 -6.83
N VAL A 105 15.94 2.66 -7.00
CA VAL A 105 16.66 3.62 -6.14
C VAL A 105 16.09 5.02 -6.29
N ASN A 106 15.82 5.43 -7.52
CA ASN A 106 15.22 6.74 -7.80
C ASN A 106 13.78 6.80 -7.24
N LEU A 107 12.99 5.79 -7.50
CA LEU A 107 11.61 5.70 -6.99
C LEU A 107 11.58 5.73 -5.45
N TYR A 108 12.47 5.03 -4.80
CA TYR A 108 12.62 5.05 -3.35
C TYR A 108 12.96 6.46 -2.86
N ARG A 109 13.94 7.10 -3.49
CA ARG A 109 14.36 8.46 -3.15
C ARG A 109 13.22 9.45 -3.30
N ASP A 110 12.50 9.39 -4.42
CA ASP A 110 11.39 10.31 -4.70
C ASP A 110 10.26 10.12 -3.69
N GLN A 111 9.94 8.88 -3.33
CA GLN A 111 8.92 8.59 -2.31
C GLN A 111 9.35 9.04 -0.91
N VAL A 112 10.61 8.87 -0.54
CA VAL A 112 11.13 9.37 0.74
C VAL A 112 11.04 10.90 0.80
N ILE A 113 11.43 11.59 -0.27
CA ILE A 113 11.31 13.05 -0.35
C ILE A 113 9.85 13.50 -0.23
N GLU A 114 8.93 12.82 -0.92
CA GLU A 114 7.50 13.12 -0.82
C GLU A 114 6.99 12.95 0.62
N ILE A 115 7.43 11.89 1.29
CA ILE A 115 7.09 11.62 2.68
C ILE A 115 7.64 12.69 3.61
N GLU A 116 8.90 13.04 3.47
CA GLU A 116 9.53 14.10 4.27
C GLU A 116 8.79 15.42 4.13
N LYS A 117 8.46 15.82 2.91
CA LYS A 117 7.69 17.05 2.65
C LYS A 117 6.31 17.04 3.28
N THR A 118 5.74 15.88 3.44
CA THR A 118 4.35 15.73 3.86
C THR A 118 4.19 15.51 5.35
N VAL A 119 5.12 14.78 5.96
CA VAL A 119 5.05 14.37 7.38
C VAL A 119 5.84 15.32 8.26
N LEU A 120 6.97 15.85 7.78
CA LEU A 120 7.89 16.66 8.56
C LEU A 120 7.71 18.18 8.36
N ASN A 121 6.95 18.55 7.39
CA ASN A 121 6.53 19.93 7.12
C ASN A 121 5.02 20.06 7.31
#